data_7081cf29446a4973dfba19dda881c43e
#
_entry.id   7081cf29446a4973dfba19dda881c43e
#
_cell.length_a   1.000
_cell.length_b   1.000
_cell.length_c   1.000
_cell.angle_alpha   90.00
_cell.angle_beta   90.00
_cell.angle_gamma   90.00
#
_symmetry.space_group_name_H-M   'P 1'
#
loop_
_entity.id
_entity.type
_entity.pdbx_description
1 polymer ?
#
loop_
_entity_poly.entity_id
_entity_poly.type
_entity_poly.pdbx_seq_one_letter_code
_entity_poly.pdbx_strand_id
1 'polypeptide(L)'
;LSGVGVVYKFLVGMTENELEHYLDLVAIGCIADIMDIHDKEVGYLVHKGLKNIRNEFFKEILKDFDLNDITPETISFNLANIINGTIRFGSMEECELLFKALIGEEEEFEYKPRKSKNNPNPQVQIETLQQHMVRIAKSVKQKQDKKKKECIKLCEKYIEENNCNDSKVLTIIDEERKLVDKRITG
;
A
#
# COMPACT_ATOMS: atom_id res chain seq x y z
N LEU A 1 10.22 -0.60 17.25
CA LEU A 1 10.50 -0.90 15.84
C LEU A 1 9.39 -1.74 15.23
N SER A 2 9.10 -1.54 13.94
CA SER A 2 8.25 -2.42 13.14
C SER A 2 8.87 -3.81 12.97
N GLY A 3 8.07 -4.80 12.51
CA GLY A 3 8.57 -6.15 12.24
C GLY A 3 9.78 -6.15 11.29
N VAL A 4 9.74 -5.39 10.21
CA VAL A 4 10.87 -5.26 9.27
C VAL A 4 12.09 -4.59 9.93
N GLY A 5 11.89 -3.64 10.84
CA GLY A 5 12.97 -3.02 11.60
C GLY A 5 13.68 -4.00 12.54
N VAL A 6 12.93 -4.91 13.18
CA VAL A 6 13.50 -5.98 14.01
C VAL A 6 14.32 -6.94 13.16
N VAL A 7 13.78 -7.39 12.01
CA VAL A 7 14.50 -8.26 11.07
C VAL A 7 15.79 -7.60 10.57
N TYR A 8 15.73 -6.31 10.21
CA TYR A 8 16.90 -5.55 9.79
C TYR A 8 18.01 -5.55 10.87
N LYS A 9 17.67 -5.25 12.12
CA LYS A 9 18.64 -5.25 13.24
C LYS A 9 19.22 -6.63 13.48
N PHE A 10 18.41 -7.67 13.41
CA PHE A 10 18.86 -9.04 13.53
C PHE A 10 19.88 -9.37 12.44
N LEU A 11 19.60 -9.03 11.19
CA LEU A 11 20.53 -9.25 10.08
C LEU A 11 21.81 -8.44 10.22
N VAL A 12 21.76 -7.18 10.64
CA VAL A 12 22.94 -6.35 10.93
C VAL A 12 23.81 -7.00 12.01
N GLY A 13 23.19 -7.62 13.03
CA GLY A 13 23.93 -8.33 14.07
C GLY A 13 24.54 -9.66 13.63
N MET A 14 24.06 -10.25 12.54
CA MET A 14 24.53 -11.54 12.03
C MET A 14 25.53 -11.43 10.88
N THR A 15 25.60 -10.29 10.20
CA THR A 15 26.44 -10.14 9.01
C THR A 15 27.42 -8.98 9.22
N GLU A 16 28.61 -9.09 8.62
CA GLU A 16 29.56 -7.98 8.54
C GLU A 16 29.27 -7.04 7.34
N ASN A 17 28.21 -7.35 6.57
CA ASN A 17 27.84 -6.59 5.38
C ASN A 17 27.05 -5.33 5.72
N GLU A 18 27.29 -4.28 4.97
CA GLU A 18 26.45 -3.08 5.02
C GLU A 18 25.06 -3.36 4.43
N LEU A 19 24.03 -3.31 5.28
CA LEU A 19 22.64 -3.52 4.88
C LEU A 19 21.88 -2.21 4.65
N GLU A 20 22.60 -1.10 4.51
CA GLU A 20 21.99 0.23 4.31
C GLU A 20 21.10 0.32 3.08
N HIS A 21 21.30 -0.54 2.09
CA HIS A 21 20.49 -0.58 0.88
C HIS A 21 19.06 -1.09 1.12
N TYR A 22 18.76 -1.65 2.30
CA TYR A 22 17.39 -2.06 2.69
C TYR A 22 16.69 -1.06 3.61
N LEU A 23 17.32 0.09 3.90
CA LEU A 23 16.74 1.06 4.84
C LEU A 23 15.46 1.71 4.33
N ASP A 24 15.25 1.79 3.03
CA ASP A 24 13.98 2.24 2.46
C ASP A 24 12.83 1.29 2.82
N LEU A 25 13.03 -0.04 2.78
CA LEU A 25 12.06 -1.03 3.23
C LEU A 25 11.75 -0.86 4.73
N VAL A 26 12.80 -0.64 5.55
CA VAL A 26 12.65 -0.41 6.99
C VAL A 26 11.86 0.86 7.29
N ALA A 27 12.19 1.95 6.61
CA ALA A 27 11.50 3.23 6.76
C ALA A 27 10.02 3.11 6.43
N ILE A 28 9.70 2.47 5.30
CA ILE A 28 8.31 2.27 4.86
C ILE A 28 7.54 1.39 5.83
N GLY A 29 8.15 0.31 6.33
CA GLY A 29 7.52 -0.54 7.34
C GLY A 29 7.27 0.19 8.66
N CYS A 30 8.21 1.00 9.14
CA CYS A 30 8.01 1.81 10.34
C CYS A 30 6.86 2.82 10.17
N ILE A 31 6.76 3.46 9.00
CA ILE A 31 5.68 4.42 8.70
C ILE A 31 4.33 3.69 8.56
N ALA A 32 4.30 2.54 7.87
CA ALA A 32 3.08 1.75 7.69
C ALA A 32 2.50 1.23 9.01
N ASP A 33 3.36 0.89 9.97
CA ASP A 33 3.00 0.44 11.32
C ASP A 33 2.77 1.60 12.29
N ILE A 34 2.81 2.84 11.81
CA ILE A 34 2.60 4.08 12.61
C ILE A 34 3.53 4.11 13.84
N MET A 35 4.80 3.72 13.64
CA MET A 35 5.79 3.78 14.70
C MET A 35 6.10 5.24 15.07
N ASP A 36 6.41 5.48 16.34
CA ASP A 36 6.75 6.82 16.81
C ASP A 36 8.09 7.28 16.20
N ILE A 37 8.01 8.19 15.24
CA ILE A 37 9.19 8.76 14.56
C ILE A 37 9.97 9.75 15.44
N HIS A 38 9.47 10.16 16.62
CA HIS A 38 10.21 10.96 17.59
C HIS A 38 11.15 10.08 18.45
N ASP A 39 10.96 8.75 18.46
CA ASP A 39 11.96 7.83 18.97
C ASP A 39 13.25 7.96 18.16
N LYS A 40 14.39 8.07 18.85
CA LYS A 40 15.68 8.35 18.20
C LYS A 40 16.08 7.30 17.17
N GLU A 41 15.81 6.03 17.47
CA GLU A 41 16.17 4.93 16.57
C GLU A 41 15.24 4.89 15.36
N VAL A 42 13.92 4.93 15.59
CA VAL A 42 12.91 4.92 14.53
C VAL A 42 13.10 6.13 13.63
N GLY A 43 13.23 7.32 14.20
CA GLY A 43 13.43 8.56 13.46
C GLY A 43 14.70 8.52 12.59
N TYR A 44 15.81 7.99 13.13
CA TYR A 44 17.04 7.81 12.36
C TYR A 44 16.85 6.86 11.16
N LEU A 45 16.26 5.69 11.38
CA LEU A 45 16.05 4.69 10.33
C LEU A 45 15.09 5.22 9.24
N VAL A 46 14.00 5.88 9.65
CA VAL A 46 13.04 6.49 8.72
C VAL A 46 13.71 7.58 7.90
N HIS A 47 14.39 8.54 8.55
CA HIS A 47 15.06 9.63 7.84
C HIS A 47 16.10 9.10 6.85
N LYS A 48 16.94 8.15 7.28
CA LYS A 48 18.01 7.60 6.44
C LYS A 48 17.44 6.80 5.27
N GLY A 49 16.38 6.02 5.50
CA GLY A 49 15.73 5.22 4.46
C GLY A 49 15.00 6.08 3.41
N LEU A 50 14.28 7.12 3.84
CA LEU A 50 13.57 8.01 2.90
C LEU A 50 14.52 8.88 2.07
N LYS A 51 15.70 9.21 2.61
CA LYS A 51 16.70 9.99 1.87
C LYS A 51 17.27 9.26 0.66
N ASN A 52 17.20 7.93 0.62
CA ASN A 52 17.76 7.13 -0.45
C ASN A 52 16.87 5.92 -0.77
N ILE A 53 15.73 6.19 -1.38
CA ILE A 53 14.81 5.14 -1.86
C ILE A 53 15.45 4.45 -3.06
N ARG A 54 15.77 3.17 -2.91
CA ARG A 54 16.44 2.34 -3.92
C ARG A 54 15.51 1.34 -4.59
N ASN A 55 14.49 0.89 -3.88
CA ASN A 55 13.54 -0.09 -4.39
C ASN A 55 12.79 0.44 -5.62
N GLU A 56 12.89 -0.23 -6.75
CA GLU A 56 12.33 0.22 -8.03
C GLU A 56 10.79 0.25 -8.01
N PHE A 57 10.13 -0.64 -7.25
CA PHE A 57 8.69 -0.60 -7.08
C PHE A 57 8.25 0.66 -6.33
N PHE A 58 9.00 1.07 -5.31
CA PHE A 58 8.73 2.32 -4.59
C PHE A 58 8.94 3.54 -5.46
N LYS A 59 10.03 3.58 -6.24
CA LYS A 59 10.30 4.65 -7.19
C LYS A 59 9.18 4.77 -8.22
N GLU A 60 8.67 3.65 -8.74
CA GLU A 60 7.60 3.66 -9.73
C GLU A 60 6.27 4.16 -9.13
N ILE A 61 5.95 3.87 -7.86
CA ILE A 61 4.79 4.46 -7.19
C ILE A 61 4.96 5.96 -6.98
N LEU A 62 6.16 6.37 -6.62
CA LEU A 62 6.49 7.76 -6.22
C LEU A 62 6.98 8.62 -7.39
N LYS A 63 6.97 8.12 -8.62
CA LYS A 63 7.52 8.81 -9.79
C LYS A 63 6.92 10.20 -10.07
N ASP A 64 5.69 10.43 -9.62
CA ASP A 64 5.00 11.72 -9.78
C ASP A 64 5.32 12.71 -8.64
N PHE A 65 6.16 12.32 -7.67
CA PHE A 65 6.61 13.14 -6.54
C PHE A 65 8.09 13.53 -6.69
N ASP A 66 8.46 14.69 -6.17
CA ASP A 66 9.88 15.01 -6.01
C ASP A 66 10.45 14.14 -4.88
N LEU A 67 11.40 13.27 -5.23
CA LEU A 67 12.01 12.34 -4.26
C LEU A 67 12.79 13.05 -3.15
N ASN A 68 13.17 14.33 -3.35
CA ASN A 68 13.83 15.13 -2.32
C ASN A 68 12.86 15.66 -1.26
N ASP A 69 11.55 15.71 -1.60
CA ASP A 69 10.48 16.23 -0.74
C ASP A 69 9.57 15.12 -0.20
N ILE A 70 10.03 13.86 -0.22
CA ILE A 70 9.28 12.73 0.32
C ILE A 70 9.22 12.81 1.85
N THR A 71 8.00 12.88 2.36
CA THR A 71 7.71 12.90 3.81
C THR A 71 7.10 11.59 4.28
N PRO A 72 7.10 11.29 5.60
CA PRO A 72 6.38 10.14 6.15
C PRO A 72 4.90 10.12 5.75
N GLU A 73 4.24 11.27 5.66
CA GLU A 73 2.85 11.39 5.23
C GLU A 73 2.69 10.98 3.78
N THR A 74 3.58 11.41 2.88
CA THR A 74 3.59 10.99 1.47
C THR A 74 3.67 9.47 1.35
N ILE A 75 4.56 8.84 2.12
CA ILE A 75 4.70 7.38 2.16
C ILE A 75 3.44 6.72 2.70
N SER A 76 2.91 7.18 3.83
CA SER A 76 1.73 6.60 4.47
C SER A 76 0.51 6.60 3.54
N PHE A 77 0.22 7.74 2.91
CA PHE A 77 -0.98 7.89 2.08
C PHE A 77 -0.86 7.28 0.69
N ASN A 78 0.32 7.31 0.09
CA ASN A 78 0.49 6.87 -1.30
C ASN A 78 1.08 5.45 -1.40
N LEU A 79 2.10 5.13 -0.63
CA LEU A 79 2.81 3.87 -0.76
C LEU A 79 2.23 2.79 0.17
N ALA A 80 2.24 3.03 1.49
CA ALA A 80 1.79 2.04 2.47
C ALA A 80 0.30 1.68 2.26
N ASN A 81 -0.53 2.66 1.92
CA ASN A 81 -1.95 2.46 1.65
C ASN A 81 -2.21 1.58 0.40
N ILE A 82 -1.39 1.72 -0.65
CA ILE A 82 -1.47 0.89 -1.87
C ILE A 82 -1.02 -0.55 -1.57
N ILE A 83 0.09 -0.73 -0.85
CA ILE A 83 0.60 -2.04 -0.46
C ILE A 83 -0.43 -2.76 0.43
N ASN A 84 -0.89 -2.11 1.50
CA ASN A 84 -1.89 -2.67 2.41
C ASN A 84 -3.20 -3.00 1.69
N GLY A 85 -3.63 -2.13 0.75
CA GLY A 85 -4.80 -2.39 -0.08
C GLY A 85 -4.66 -3.66 -0.92
N THR A 86 -3.50 -3.87 -1.52
CA THR A 86 -3.21 -5.07 -2.31
C THR A 86 -3.19 -6.32 -1.44
N ILE A 87 -2.49 -6.30 -0.30
CA ILE A 87 -2.39 -7.46 0.61
C ILE A 87 -3.76 -7.87 1.17
N ARG A 88 -4.62 -6.89 1.50
CA ARG A 88 -5.92 -7.17 2.13
C ARG A 88 -7.04 -7.48 1.14
N PHE A 89 -6.99 -6.92 -0.07
CA PHE A 89 -8.09 -6.99 -1.03
C PHE A 89 -7.73 -7.64 -2.36
N GLY A 90 -6.44 -7.80 -2.66
CA GLY A 90 -5.95 -8.48 -3.84
C GLY A 90 -6.17 -10.00 -3.81
N SER A 91 -5.99 -10.63 -4.97
CA SER A 91 -5.92 -12.09 -5.07
C SER A 91 -4.55 -12.60 -4.60
N MET A 92 -4.42 -13.92 -4.45
CA MET A 92 -3.13 -14.53 -4.09
C MET A 92 -2.07 -14.26 -5.16
N GLU A 93 -2.44 -14.32 -6.43
CA GLU A 93 -1.56 -14.03 -7.56
C GLU A 93 -1.11 -12.57 -7.56
N GLU A 94 -2.02 -11.63 -7.23
CA GLU A 94 -1.68 -10.20 -7.11
C GLU A 94 -0.73 -9.95 -5.93
N CYS A 95 -0.88 -10.69 -4.82
CA CYS A 95 0.04 -10.64 -3.67
C CYS A 95 1.42 -11.24 -4.01
N GLU A 96 1.45 -12.35 -4.76
CA GLU A 96 2.70 -12.95 -5.24
C GLU A 96 3.47 -12.00 -6.16
N LEU A 97 2.78 -11.37 -7.12
CA LEU A 97 3.39 -10.36 -7.99
C LEU A 97 3.92 -9.15 -7.19
N LEU A 98 3.19 -8.71 -6.16
CA LEU A 98 3.68 -7.66 -5.26
C LEU A 98 4.97 -8.08 -4.56
N PHE A 99 5.03 -9.31 -4.05
CA PHE A 99 6.24 -9.82 -3.41
C PHE A 99 7.42 -9.84 -4.38
N LYS A 100 7.24 -10.37 -5.60
CA LYS A 100 8.26 -10.38 -6.65
C LYS A 100 8.75 -8.97 -7.00
N ALA A 101 7.81 -8.01 -7.14
CA ALA A 101 8.17 -6.62 -7.40
C ALA A 101 8.98 -5.98 -6.26
N LEU A 102 8.65 -6.31 -4.99
CA LEU A 102 9.37 -5.82 -3.81
C LEU A 102 10.79 -6.39 -3.68
N ILE A 103 11.01 -7.64 -4.06
CA ILE A 103 12.36 -8.25 -4.04
C ILE A 103 13.18 -7.93 -5.29
N GLY A 104 12.60 -7.19 -6.25
CA GLY A 104 13.31 -6.72 -7.43
C GLY A 104 13.48 -7.77 -8.53
N GLU A 105 12.57 -8.75 -8.65
CA GLU A 105 12.57 -9.65 -9.79
C GLU A 105 12.38 -8.87 -11.09
N GLU A 106 13.05 -9.34 -12.16
CA GLU A 106 12.97 -8.76 -13.49
C GLU A 106 12.06 -9.64 -14.36
N GLU A 107 10.93 -9.08 -14.77
CA GLU A 107 9.98 -9.71 -15.69
C GLU A 107 9.33 -8.64 -16.55
N GLU A 108 9.00 -8.98 -17.80
CA GLU A 108 8.34 -8.07 -18.74
C GLU A 108 6.92 -8.55 -19.05
N PHE A 109 6.00 -7.59 -19.14
CA PHE A 109 4.59 -7.84 -19.40
C PHE A 109 4.11 -7.04 -20.61
N GLU A 110 3.32 -7.68 -21.47
CA GLU A 110 2.59 -6.95 -22.49
C GLU A 110 1.37 -6.29 -21.91
N TYR A 111 1.22 -4.99 -22.12
CA TYR A 111 0.08 -4.21 -21.70
C TYR A 111 -0.51 -3.42 -22.86
N LYS A 112 -1.82 -3.54 -23.04
CA LYS A 112 -2.58 -2.73 -23.98
C LYS A 112 -3.48 -1.77 -23.20
N PRO A 113 -3.21 -0.45 -23.22
CA PRO A 113 -4.05 0.55 -22.58
C PRO A 113 -5.48 0.51 -23.10
N ARG A 114 -6.44 0.89 -22.23
CA ARG A 114 -7.83 1.02 -22.68
C ARG A 114 -7.98 2.19 -23.65
N LYS A 115 -8.85 2.03 -24.65
CA LYS A 115 -9.21 3.14 -25.54
C LYS A 115 -9.77 4.30 -24.72
N SER A 116 -9.32 5.50 -25.02
CA SER A 116 -9.79 6.74 -24.41
C SER A 116 -9.93 7.82 -25.47
N LYS A 117 -10.58 8.96 -25.13
CA LYS A 117 -10.67 10.11 -26.05
C LYS A 117 -9.29 10.61 -26.49
N ASN A 118 -8.31 10.58 -25.58
CA ASN A 118 -6.94 11.05 -25.83
C ASN A 118 -6.06 9.96 -26.49
N ASN A 119 -6.47 8.69 -26.46
CA ASN A 119 -5.77 7.58 -27.09
C ASN A 119 -6.79 6.61 -27.70
N PRO A 120 -7.32 6.90 -28.90
CA PRO A 120 -8.37 6.09 -29.52
C PRO A 120 -7.84 4.75 -30.06
N ASN A 121 -6.56 4.64 -30.34
CA ASN A 121 -5.94 3.41 -30.87
C ASN A 121 -4.64 3.05 -30.11
N PRO A 122 -4.76 2.60 -28.85
CA PRO A 122 -3.60 2.29 -28.03
C PRO A 122 -2.78 1.14 -28.59
N GLN A 123 -1.47 1.35 -28.69
CA GLN A 123 -0.51 0.32 -29.05
C GLN A 123 -0.20 -0.55 -27.84
N VAL A 124 0.21 -1.78 -28.07
CA VAL A 124 0.78 -2.65 -27.04
C VAL A 124 2.09 -2.03 -26.56
N GLN A 125 2.29 -2.01 -25.28
CA GLN A 125 3.49 -1.50 -24.59
C GLN A 125 4.10 -2.63 -23.76
N ILE A 126 5.40 -2.62 -23.60
CA ILE A 126 6.10 -3.51 -22.67
C ILE A 126 6.24 -2.77 -21.34
N GLU A 127 5.77 -3.38 -20.27
CA GLU A 127 5.89 -2.91 -18.90
C GLU A 127 6.88 -3.79 -18.14
N THR A 128 7.70 -3.19 -17.29
CA THR A 128 8.46 -3.95 -16.29
C THR A 128 7.53 -4.51 -15.23
N LEU A 129 7.97 -5.53 -14.47
CA LEU A 129 7.20 -6.09 -13.35
C LEU A 129 6.76 -5.00 -12.36
N GLN A 130 7.62 -4.03 -12.05
CA GLN A 130 7.31 -2.93 -11.14
C GLN A 130 6.19 -2.04 -11.69
N GLN A 131 6.25 -1.65 -12.95
CA GLN A 131 5.21 -0.86 -13.62
C GLN A 131 3.88 -1.62 -13.69
N HIS A 132 3.94 -2.90 -14.06
CA HIS A 132 2.79 -3.78 -14.12
C HIS A 132 2.13 -3.90 -12.75
N MET A 133 2.92 -4.16 -11.69
CA MET A 133 2.42 -4.31 -10.33
C MET A 133 1.83 -3.00 -9.78
N VAL A 134 2.43 -1.85 -10.04
CA VAL A 134 1.87 -0.55 -9.64
C VAL A 134 0.49 -0.32 -10.27
N ARG A 135 0.31 -0.67 -11.53
CA ARG A 135 -0.97 -0.57 -12.22
C ARG A 135 -2.02 -1.50 -11.60
N ILE A 136 -1.65 -2.75 -11.30
CA ILE A 136 -2.51 -3.72 -10.60
C ILE A 136 -2.88 -3.19 -9.21
N ALA A 137 -1.90 -2.79 -8.42
CA ALA A 137 -2.10 -2.31 -7.05
C ALA A 137 -3.03 -1.08 -6.99
N LYS A 138 -2.86 -0.11 -7.90
CA LYS A 138 -3.78 1.03 -8.04
C LYS A 138 -5.21 0.56 -8.40
N SER A 139 -5.36 -0.44 -9.27
CA SER A 139 -6.66 -1.03 -9.62
C SER A 139 -7.32 -1.74 -8.44
N VAL A 140 -6.56 -2.54 -7.69
CA VAL A 140 -7.03 -3.22 -6.47
C VAL A 140 -7.50 -2.21 -5.44
N LYS A 141 -6.71 -1.14 -5.23
CA LYS A 141 -7.07 -0.05 -4.32
C LYS A 141 -8.37 0.64 -4.72
N GLN A 142 -8.56 0.95 -5.99
CA GLN A 142 -9.81 1.51 -6.51
C GLN A 142 -11.02 0.59 -6.28
N LYS A 143 -10.86 -0.72 -6.47
CA LYS A 143 -11.91 -1.71 -6.17
C LYS A 143 -12.25 -1.72 -4.68
N GLN A 144 -11.22 -1.68 -3.80
CA GLN A 144 -11.38 -1.60 -2.36
C GLN A 144 -12.15 -0.34 -1.95
N ASP A 145 -11.75 0.83 -2.46
CA ASP A 145 -12.39 2.11 -2.14
C ASP A 145 -13.84 2.17 -2.62
N LYS A 146 -14.14 1.60 -3.80
CA LYS A 146 -15.51 1.45 -4.28
C LYS A 146 -16.33 0.58 -3.32
N LYS A 147 -15.80 -0.57 -2.92
CA LYS A 147 -16.46 -1.48 -2.01
C LYS A 147 -16.70 -0.85 -0.64
N LYS A 148 -15.70 -0.09 -0.13
CA LYS A 148 -15.83 0.68 1.11
C LYS A 148 -17.01 1.67 1.04
N LYS A 149 -17.13 2.42 -0.06
CA LYS A 149 -18.25 3.34 -0.27
C LYS A 149 -19.60 2.62 -0.33
N GLU A 150 -19.68 1.44 -0.93
CA GLU A 150 -20.90 0.61 -0.92
C GLU A 150 -21.27 0.17 0.50
N CYS A 151 -20.30 -0.31 1.29
CA CYS A 151 -20.53 -0.70 2.68
C CYS A 151 -21.02 0.46 3.55
N ILE A 152 -20.41 1.65 3.39
CA ILE A 152 -20.83 2.86 4.12
C ILE A 152 -22.30 3.17 3.82
N LYS A 153 -22.69 3.17 2.55
CA LYS A 153 -24.10 3.42 2.15
C LYS A 153 -25.07 2.40 2.73
N LEU A 154 -24.68 1.14 2.80
CA LEU A 154 -25.51 0.09 3.42
C LEU A 154 -25.66 0.32 4.92
N CYS A 155 -24.58 0.72 5.63
CA CYS A 155 -24.65 1.06 7.04
C CYS A 155 -25.51 2.30 7.29
N GLU A 156 -25.35 3.36 6.48
CA GLU A 156 -26.18 4.57 6.58
C GLU A 156 -27.66 4.25 6.40
N LYS A 157 -28.02 3.47 5.37
CA LYS A 157 -29.38 3.01 5.15
C LYS A 157 -29.93 2.21 6.32
N TYR A 158 -29.12 1.30 6.90
CA TYR A 158 -29.53 0.53 8.08
C TYR A 158 -29.81 1.42 9.29
N ILE A 159 -28.99 2.45 9.51
CA ILE A 159 -29.15 3.44 10.58
C ILE A 159 -30.47 4.21 10.42
N GLU A 160 -30.77 4.67 9.21
CA GLU A 160 -32.01 5.39 8.88
C GLU A 160 -33.25 4.50 9.09
N GLU A 161 -33.24 3.29 8.54
CA GLU A 161 -34.37 2.35 8.62
C GLU A 161 -34.70 1.89 10.07
N ASN A 162 -33.69 1.89 10.96
CA ASN A 162 -33.87 1.49 12.36
C ASN A 162 -33.94 2.69 13.33
N ASN A 163 -34.05 3.93 12.83
CA ASN A 163 -34.15 5.16 13.63
C ASN A 163 -33.04 5.30 14.71
N CYS A 164 -31.80 4.92 14.38
CA CYS A 164 -30.68 4.93 15.30
C CYS A 164 -29.93 6.26 15.38
N ASN A 165 -30.42 7.33 14.76
CA ASN A 165 -29.74 8.62 14.61
C ASN A 165 -29.55 9.39 15.91
N ASP A 166 -30.39 9.16 16.93
CA ASP A 166 -30.35 9.92 18.18
C ASP A 166 -29.35 9.35 19.21
N SER A 167 -28.64 8.29 18.87
CA SER A 167 -27.70 7.64 19.77
C SER A 167 -26.33 8.32 19.72
N LYS A 168 -25.73 8.65 20.87
CA LYS A 168 -24.36 9.19 20.95
C LYS A 168 -23.30 8.17 20.49
N VAL A 169 -23.57 6.89 20.66
CA VAL A 169 -22.74 5.77 20.24
C VAL A 169 -23.65 4.73 19.61
N LEU A 170 -23.29 4.27 18.43
CA LEU A 170 -24.02 3.22 17.71
C LEU A 170 -23.13 2.01 17.51
N THR A 171 -23.61 0.85 17.92
CA THR A 171 -22.97 -0.44 17.62
C THR A 171 -23.85 -1.21 16.67
N ILE A 172 -23.31 -1.54 15.49
CA ILE A 172 -23.99 -2.37 14.48
C ILE A 172 -23.37 -3.76 14.54
N ILE A 173 -24.20 -4.79 14.76
CA ILE A 173 -23.77 -6.18 14.72
C ILE A 173 -24.23 -6.77 13.39
N ASP A 174 -23.28 -7.10 12.53
CA ASP A 174 -23.52 -7.68 11.19
C ASP A 174 -23.22 -9.19 11.21
N GLU A 175 -24.07 -9.98 11.89
CA GLU A 175 -23.90 -11.43 12.06
C GLU A 175 -23.90 -12.17 10.73
N GLU A 176 -24.74 -11.73 9.80
CA GLU A 176 -24.86 -12.33 8.47
C GLU A 176 -23.84 -11.81 7.45
N ARG A 177 -22.99 -10.87 7.85
CA ARG A 177 -21.95 -10.22 7.01
C ARG A 177 -22.50 -9.64 5.70
N LYS A 178 -23.70 -9.05 5.76
CA LYS A 178 -24.37 -8.44 4.61
C LYS A 178 -24.02 -6.97 4.42
N LEU A 179 -23.64 -6.28 5.50
CA LEU A 179 -23.37 -4.86 5.49
C LEU A 179 -21.90 -4.55 5.16
N VAL A 180 -20.97 -5.30 5.74
CA VAL A 180 -19.56 -4.98 5.67
C VAL A 180 -18.71 -6.17 5.19
N ASP A 181 -17.89 -5.94 4.17
CA ASP A 181 -16.90 -6.90 3.71
C ASP A 181 -15.71 -6.93 4.69
N LYS A 182 -15.40 -8.10 5.26
CA LYS A 182 -14.33 -8.30 6.24
C LYS A 182 -12.94 -7.83 5.77
N ARG A 183 -12.71 -7.78 4.45
CA ARG A 183 -11.45 -7.31 3.86
C ARG A 183 -11.25 -5.80 3.95
N ILE A 184 -12.31 -5.06 4.33
CA ILE A 184 -12.32 -3.60 4.44
C ILE A 184 -12.09 -3.16 5.87
N THR A 185 -12.51 -3.97 6.85
CA THR A 185 -12.51 -3.65 8.29
C THR A 185 -11.29 -4.18 9.04
N GLY A 186 -10.39 -4.86 8.39
CA GLY A 186 -9.23 -5.48 9.01
C GLY A 186 -8.17 -4.51 9.53
#